data_3e79efba19fb7ee1d314039245c5ef4e
#
_entry.id   3e79efba19fb7ee1d314039245c5ef4e
#
_cell.length_a   1.000
_cell.length_b   1.000
_cell.length_c   1.000
_cell.angle_alpha   90.00
_cell.angle_beta   90.00
_cell.angle_gamma   90.00
#
_symmetry.space_group_name_H-M   'P 1'
#
loop_
_entity.id
_entity.type
_entity.pdbx_description
1 polymer ?
#
loop_
_entity_poly.entity_id
_entity_poly.type
_entity_poly.pdbx_seq_one_letter_code
_entity_poly.pdbx_strand_id
1 'polypeptide(L)'
;MKKLIFMLLTLGTALEAAAQSDETVRAALYLTGADSPEELDEGLLEELESFRSHPLPLNRTSRARLLESGLLTPYQTATLEEYRREAGDVLSFSELERVDGFGKEAVDALRPFLTLDSQRSPGEAVRDTLRFRHSAVLRATLKDVGAKYRLSAGRFEGAGAYRGESGTFYALYRLRKGKVLIGDYNIRYGQGLAFWSAFQLSGLSTLDAFSKRAGGITPSWSFSGTGTLRGVAWDYTGRRFQFAAFGALDGTVGGRVGYLGRSAQAGLTLSREKLSADFKYGIRGVDLFGEAAWNWKAPAGLAGTLFPLGEQMKGALQFRALPRAYSGKKNGEYGAAAGWAFLSEDRAFQASVTVDGALLPVPDKDTGRTQVKSTGLLKWQLSGHWLLESRFVYRYRSYEDDRADVRVDATWTRGVWTLKTRLNGVHDGHFGVLGYLEGGWKPPGGSGWLRLTLFSIPDWQARIYSYERDAPGNFTVPAYYGTGFSVMAYAGWKWRLRRTTLKLYLRGSYLYSTKKPGQAGLKLQLMADR
;
A
#
# COMPACT_ATOMS: atom_id res chain seq x y z
N MET A 1 48.41 4.53 6.29
CA MET A 1 47.85 3.46 5.48
C MET A 1 47.34 2.28 6.29
N LYS A 2 48.09 1.58 7.15
CA LYS A 2 47.62 0.43 7.94
C LYS A 2 46.40 0.73 8.84
N LYS A 3 46.29 1.90 9.45
CA LYS A 3 45.12 2.29 10.26
C LYS A 3 43.84 2.57 9.45
N LEU A 4 43.98 3.02 8.20
CA LEU A 4 42.85 3.23 7.28
C LEU A 4 42.31 1.90 6.75
N ILE A 5 43.20 0.94 6.48
CA ILE A 5 42.83 -0.44 6.05
C ILE A 5 42.20 -1.21 7.21
N PHE A 6 42.64 -1.03 8.44
CA PHE A 6 42.04 -1.65 9.62
C PHE A 6 40.68 -1.05 9.95
N MET A 7 40.47 0.25 9.74
CA MET A 7 39.18 0.92 9.86
C MET A 7 38.20 0.51 8.75
N LEU A 8 38.66 0.19 7.55
CA LEU A 8 37.88 -0.38 6.46
C LEU A 8 37.54 -1.88 6.70
N LEU A 9 38.42 -2.64 7.37
CA LEU A 9 38.20 -4.05 7.67
C LEU A 9 37.30 -4.27 8.91
N THR A 10 37.22 -3.35 9.87
CA THR A 10 36.30 -3.43 11.01
C THR A 10 34.90 -2.88 10.69
N LEU A 11 34.67 -2.29 9.51
CA LEU A 11 33.33 -1.93 9.00
C LEU A 11 32.60 -3.13 8.35
N GLY A 12 33.20 -4.30 8.35
CA GLY A 12 32.76 -5.46 7.59
C GLY A 12 31.70 -6.36 8.23
N THR A 13 31.08 -6.00 9.36
CA THR A 13 30.07 -6.85 9.99
C THR A 13 28.73 -6.15 10.09
N ALA A 14 27.74 -6.69 9.41
CA ALA A 14 26.32 -6.41 9.40
C ALA A 14 25.85 -5.29 8.46
N LEU A 15 26.02 -5.51 7.19
CA LEU A 15 25.51 -4.67 6.12
C LEU A 15 24.28 -5.34 5.46
N GLU A 16 23.07 -5.02 5.91
CA GLU A 16 21.83 -5.36 5.21
C GLU A 16 21.52 -4.30 4.15
N ALA A 17 21.22 -4.74 2.94
CA ALA A 17 20.96 -3.85 1.80
C ALA A 17 19.75 -2.95 2.03
N ALA A 18 19.92 -1.65 1.80
CA ALA A 18 18.86 -0.65 1.91
C ALA A 18 18.51 -0.09 0.53
N ALA A 19 17.76 -0.85 -0.25
CA ALA A 19 16.97 -0.30 -1.35
C ALA A 19 15.51 -0.23 -0.91
N GLN A 20 14.66 0.58 -1.56
CA GLN A 20 13.23 0.33 -1.50
C GLN A 20 13.08 -1.13 -1.91
N SER A 21 12.78 -1.98 -0.93
CA SER A 21 12.88 -3.41 -1.17
C SER A 21 11.70 -3.82 -2.01
N ASP A 22 11.94 -4.74 -2.92
CA ASP A 22 10.86 -5.44 -3.62
C ASP A 22 9.85 -6.02 -2.61
N GLU A 23 10.26 -6.23 -1.35
CA GLU A 23 9.43 -6.65 -0.22
C GLU A 23 8.42 -5.57 0.20
N THR A 24 8.82 -4.28 0.31
CA THR A 24 7.91 -3.18 0.63
C THR A 24 6.86 -3.01 -0.46
N VAL A 25 7.26 -3.07 -1.72
CA VAL A 25 6.32 -3.01 -2.86
C VAL A 25 5.38 -4.21 -2.85
N ARG A 26 5.89 -5.42 -2.62
CA ARG A 26 5.07 -6.65 -2.53
C ARG A 26 4.05 -6.57 -1.40
N ALA A 27 4.46 -6.10 -0.23
CA ALA A 27 3.55 -5.90 0.90
C ALA A 27 2.49 -4.84 0.59
N ALA A 28 2.85 -3.73 -0.06
CA ALA A 28 1.90 -2.71 -0.47
C ALA A 28 0.87 -3.25 -1.47
N LEU A 29 1.29 -4.05 -2.45
CA LEU A 29 0.38 -4.74 -3.38
C LEU A 29 -0.58 -5.67 -2.63
N TYR A 30 -0.08 -6.49 -1.71
CA TYR A 30 -0.90 -7.37 -0.88
C TYR A 30 -1.90 -6.59 0.00
N LEU A 31 -1.46 -5.50 0.64
CA LEU A 31 -2.31 -4.73 1.55
C LEU A 31 -3.40 -3.92 0.82
N THR A 32 -3.12 -3.46 -0.39
CA THR A 32 -4.06 -2.64 -1.17
C THR A 32 -4.92 -3.46 -2.12
N GLY A 33 -4.45 -4.63 -2.54
CA GLY A 33 -5.03 -5.38 -3.65
C GLY A 33 -4.73 -4.74 -5.03
N ALA A 34 -3.71 -3.87 -5.12
CA ALA A 34 -3.26 -3.34 -6.39
C ALA A 34 -2.63 -4.44 -7.25
N ASP A 35 -2.84 -4.39 -8.55
CA ASP A 35 -2.29 -5.37 -9.50
C ASP A 35 -0.87 -5.02 -9.95
N SER A 36 -0.46 -3.79 -9.74
CA SER A 36 0.84 -3.32 -10.19
C SER A 36 1.42 -2.20 -9.32
N PRO A 37 2.76 -2.07 -9.27
CA PRO A 37 3.41 -1.00 -8.52
C PRO A 37 2.99 0.41 -8.97
N GLU A 38 2.60 0.57 -10.23
CA GLU A 38 2.16 1.84 -10.80
C GLU A 38 0.90 2.41 -10.13
N GLU A 39 0.14 1.58 -9.42
CA GLU A 39 -1.11 1.94 -8.72
C GLU A 39 -0.90 2.19 -7.20
N LEU A 40 0.32 2.17 -6.70
CA LEU A 40 0.60 2.36 -5.28
C LEU A 40 0.67 3.85 -4.89
N ASP A 41 0.59 4.11 -3.60
CA ASP A 41 0.69 5.43 -2.99
C ASP A 41 2.01 5.62 -2.24
N GLU A 42 2.59 6.82 -2.35
CA GLU A 42 3.83 7.19 -1.65
C GLU A 42 3.68 7.08 -0.12
N GLY A 43 2.53 7.50 0.41
CA GLY A 43 2.27 7.48 1.86
C GLY A 43 2.26 6.08 2.45
N LEU A 44 1.66 5.10 1.76
CA LEU A 44 1.68 3.71 2.19
C LEU A 44 3.09 3.11 2.16
N LEU A 45 3.85 3.40 1.10
CA LEU A 45 5.23 2.92 1.00
C LEU A 45 6.12 3.50 2.11
N GLU A 46 5.92 4.76 2.48
CA GLU A 46 6.61 5.39 3.60
C GLU A 46 6.25 4.75 4.96
N GLU A 47 4.97 4.45 5.16
CA GLU A 47 4.50 3.78 6.39
C GLU A 47 5.11 2.38 6.52
N LEU A 48 5.09 1.60 5.44
CA LEU A 48 5.71 0.27 5.40
C LEU A 48 7.23 0.32 5.63
N GLU A 49 7.93 1.27 5.02
CA GLU A 49 9.37 1.41 5.23
C GLU A 49 9.70 1.79 6.68
N SER A 50 8.81 2.53 7.34
CA SER A 50 8.90 2.78 8.78
C SER A 50 8.79 1.50 9.61
N PHE A 51 7.81 0.63 9.30
CA PHE A 51 7.69 -0.68 9.95
C PHE A 51 8.86 -1.60 9.63
N ARG A 52 9.43 -1.52 8.43
CA ARG A 52 10.62 -2.27 8.07
C ARG A 52 11.85 -1.84 8.88
N SER A 53 11.99 -0.55 9.14
CA SER A 53 13.07 -0.01 9.98
C SER A 53 12.85 -0.35 11.48
N HIS A 54 11.59 -0.45 11.90
CA HIS A 54 11.17 -0.73 13.27
C HIS A 54 10.03 -1.76 13.27
N PRO A 55 10.33 -3.06 13.05
CA PRO A 55 9.30 -4.08 12.95
C PRO A 55 8.44 -4.17 14.21
N LEU A 56 7.17 -4.51 14.00
CA LEU A 56 6.17 -4.60 15.05
C LEU A 56 6.32 -5.93 15.81
N PRO A 57 6.57 -5.92 17.13
CA PRO A 57 6.69 -7.16 17.92
C PRO A 57 5.31 -7.80 18.11
N LEU A 58 4.99 -8.82 17.31
CA LEU A 58 3.68 -9.43 17.20
C LEU A 58 3.11 -9.91 18.55
N ASN A 59 3.94 -10.60 19.36
CA ASN A 59 3.52 -11.17 20.64
C ASN A 59 3.33 -10.14 21.77
N ARG A 60 3.90 -8.94 21.62
CA ARG A 60 3.94 -7.92 22.68
C ARG A 60 3.06 -6.72 22.38
N THR A 61 2.54 -6.63 21.16
CA THR A 61 1.76 -5.49 20.70
C THR A 61 0.29 -5.65 21.10
N SER A 62 -0.31 -4.58 21.61
CA SER A 62 -1.72 -4.54 21.96
C SER A 62 -2.63 -4.58 20.73
N ARG A 63 -3.87 -5.06 20.90
CA ARG A 63 -4.90 -5.08 19.85
C ARG A 63 -5.07 -3.73 19.16
N ALA A 64 -5.19 -2.66 19.95
CA ALA A 64 -5.35 -1.31 19.40
C ALA A 64 -4.18 -0.93 18.48
N ARG A 65 -2.94 -1.26 18.87
CA ARG A 65 -1.76 -0.96 18.08
C ARG A 65 -1.61 -1.87 16.85
N LEU A 66 -2.03 -3.14 16.94
CA LEU A 66 -2.08 -4.05 15.77
C LEU A 66 -3.04 -3.52 14.71
N LEU A 67 -4.24 -3.08 15.12
CA LEU A 67 -5.23 -2.49 14.22
C LEU A 67 -4.77 -1.13 13.65
N GLU A 68 -4.17 -0.28 14.50
CA GLU A 68 -3.62 1.02 14.08
C GLU A 68 -2.54 0.87 13.00
N SER A 69 -1.74 -0.20 13.06
CA SER A 69 -0.66 -0.42 12.09
C SER A 69 -1.15 -0.61 10.65
N GLY A 70 -2.42 -1.00 10.44
CA GLY A 70 -2.93 -1.34 9.12
C GLY A 70 -2.34 -2.60 8.49
N LEU A 71 -1.34 -3.22 9.14
CA LEU A 71 -0.70 -4.47 8.65
C LEU A 71 -1.64 -5.66 8.78
N LEU A 72 -2.41 -5.72 9.87
CA LEU A 72 -3.35 -6.81 10.14
C LEU A 72 -4.78 -6.35 9.97
N THR A 73 -5.62 -7.21 9.43
CA THR A 73 -7.07 -7.00 9.42
C THR A 73 -7.63 -7.18 10.85
N PRO A 74 -8.82 -6.64 11.13
CA PRO A 74 -9.49 -6.91 12.41
C PRO A 74 -9.73 -8.40 12.67
N TYR A 75 -9.98 -9.20 11.62
CA TYR A 75 -10.09 -10.65 11.72
C TYR A 75 -8.77 -11.30 12.15
N GLN A 76 -7.68 -11.01 11.44
CA GLN A 76 -6.33 -11.48 11.79
C GLN A 76 -5.92 -11.09 13.21
N THR A 77 -6.27 -9.88 13.62
CA THR A 77 -5.99 -9.41 14.98
C THR A 77 -6.79 -10.21 16.02
N ALA A 78 -8.04 -10.52 15.75
CA ALA A 78 -8.89 -11.28 16.67
C ALA A 78 -8.43 -12.73 16.81
N THR A 79 -8.13 -13.40 15.69
CA THR A 79 -7.65 -14.79 15.68
C THR A 79 -6.26 -14.93 16.29
N LEU A 80 -5.38 -13.95 16.08
CA LEU A 80 -4.07 -13.89 16.74
C LEU A 80 -4.21 -13.75 18.27
N GLU A 81 -5.11 -12.89 18.75
CA GLU A 81 -5.36 -12.76 20.20
C GLU A 81 -5.93 -14.03 20.81
N GLU A 82 -6.81 -14.72 20.09
CA GLU A 82 -7.36 -16.01 20.53
C GLU A 82 -6.26 -17.05 20.59
N TYR A 83 -5.46 -17.17 19.52
CA TYR A 83 -4.31 -18.08 19.48
C TYR A 83 -3.35 -17.83 20.65
N ARG A 84 -2.97 -16.57 20.89
CA ARG A 84 -2.08 -16.20 22.01
C ARG A 84 -2.64 -16.51 23.39
N ARG A 85 -3.96 -16.49 23.53
CA ARG A 85 -4.62 -16.87 24.80
C ARG A 85 -4.63 -18.38 25.01
N GLU A 86 -4.74 -19.19 23.96
CA GLU A 86 -4.91 -20.64 24.00
C GLU A 86 -3.57 -21.38 23.91
N ALA A 87 -2.70 -20.98 23.00
CA ALA A 87 -1.43 -21.62 22.72
C ALA A 87 -0.20 -20.85 23.20
N GLY A 88 -0.36 -19.57 23.61
CA GLY A 88 0.75 -18.71 24.01
C GLY A 88 1.33 -17.90 22.84
N ASP A 89 2.59 -17.49 22.99
CA ASP A 89 3.28 -16.68 21.99
C ASP A 89 3.51 -17.46 20.68
N VAL A 90 3.38 -16.77 19.55
CA VAL A 90 3.76 -17.31 18.24
C VAL A 90 5.28 -17.40 18.16
N LEU A 91 5.82 -18.62 17.97
CA LEU A 91 7.25 -18.88 18.03
C LEU A 91 7.94 -18.89 16.66
N SER A 92 7.17 -19.12 15.59
CA SER A 92 7.68 -19.13 14.23
C SER A 92 6.70 -18.55 13.22
N PHE A 93 7.21 -18.08 12.08
CA PHE A 93 6.34 -17.62 10.99
C PHE A 93 5.54 -18.77 10.36
N SER A 94 6.10 -19.99 10.34
CA SER A 94 5.35 -21.19 9.89
C SER A 94 4.19 -21.54 10.82
N GLU A 95 4.29 -21.22 12.09
CA GLU A 95 3.19 -21.32 13.05
C GLU A 95 2.14 -20.24 12.79
N LEU A 96 2.57 -19.00 12.52
CA LEU A 96 1.67 -17.90 12.16
C LEU A 96 0.86 -18.21 10.90
N GLU A 97 1.43 -18.92 9.92
CA GLU A 97 0.72 -19.34 8.70
C GLU A 97 -0.51 -20.22 8.99
N ARG A 98 -0.52 -20.94 10.13
CA ARG A 98 -1.62 -21.83 10.55
C ARG A 98 -2.70 -21.10 11.36
N VAL A 99 -2.43 -19.87 11.80
CA VAL A 99 -3.43 -19.05 12.48
C VAL A 99 -4.47 -18.58 11.46
N ASP A 100 -5.74 -18.75 11.78
CA ASP A 100 -6.84 -18.37 10.89
C ASP A 100 -6.69 -16.94 10.34
N GLY A 101 -6.88 -16.80 9.03
CA GLY A 101 -6.81 -15.52 8.35
C GLY A 101 -5.40 -15.06 7.94
N PHE A 102 -4.33 -15.79 8.34
CA PHE A 102 -2.98 -15.45 7.89
C PHE A 102 -2.61 -16.19 6.60
N GLY A 103 -2.38 -17.49 6.67
CA GLY A 103 -1.88 -18.24 5.52
C GLY A 103 -0.50 -17.78 5.05
N LYS A 104 0.10 -18.53 4.12
CA LYS A 104 1.46 -18.29 3.65
C LYS A 104 1.63 -16.93 2.94
N GLU A 105 0.68 -16.55 2.10
CA GLU A 105 0.75 -15.30 1.33
C GLU A 105 0.79 -14.05 2.23
N ALA A 106 -0.08 -14.02 3.25
CA ALA A 106 -0.10 -12.94 4.24
C ALA A 106 1.20 -12.89 5.03
N VAL A 107 1.70 -14.05 5.46
CA VAL A 107 2.94 -14.13 6.25
C VAL A 107 4.14 -13.72 5.41
N ASP A 108 4.28 -14.20 4.18
CA ASP A 108 5.36 -13.83 3.27
C ASP A 108 5.37 -12.32 2.97
N ALA A 109 4.18 -11.70 2.82
CA ALA A 109 4.05 -10.27 2.60
C ALA A 109 4.39 -9.44 3.86
N LEU A 110 3.98 -9.90 5.04
CA LEU A 110 4.07 -9.13 6.29
C LEU A 110 5.34 -9.39 7.10
N ARG A 111 6.03 -10.50 6.85
CA ARG A 111 7.24 -10.93 7.58
C ARG A 111 8.31 -9.85 7.76
N PRO A 112 8.63 -9.00 6.75
CA PRO A 112 9.64 -7.96 6.90
C PRO A 112 9.28 -6.86 7.92
N PHE A 113 8.01 -6.76 8.31
CA PHE A 113 7.45 -5.71 9.17
C PHE A 113 7.09 -6.21 10.57
N LEU A 114 7.31 -7.50 10.85
CA LEU A 114 6.94 -8.16 12.10
C LEU A 114 8.16 -8.79 12.77
N THR A 115 8.16 -8.81 14.11
CA THR A 115 9.05 -9.68 14.90
C THR A 115 8.24 -10.57 15.82
N LEU A 116 8.79 -11.72 16.15
CA LEU A 116 8.18 -12.72 17.02
C LEU A 116 8.80 -12.68 18.44
N ASP A 117 9.25 -11.49 18.88
CA ASP A 117 9.82 -11.33 20.23
C ASP A 117 8.79 -11.79 21.27
N SER A 118 9.15 -12.81 22.02
CA SER A 118 8.31 -13.39 23.06
C SER A 118 8.06 -12.43 24.23
N GLN A 119 6.99 -12.68 24.98
CA GLN A 119 6.78 -12.03 26.25
C GLN A 119 7.89 -12.46 27.20
N ARG A 120 8.28 -11.56 28.10
CA ARG A 120 9.36 -11.83 29.05
C ARG A 120 9.02 -13.02 29.95
N SER A 121 10.08 -13.71 30.37
CA SER A 121 9.96 -14.75 31.39
C SER A 121 9.32 -14.22 32.67
N PRO A 122 8.51 -15.02 33.38
CA PRO A 122 7.92 -14.64 34.63
C PRO A 122 9.01 -14.17 35.63
N GLY A 123 8.85 -12.98 36.18
CA GLY A 123 9.81 -12.39 37.17
C GLY A 123 10.75 -11.33 36.59
N GLU A 124 10.78 -11.10 35.30
CA GLU A 124 11.59 -10.03 34.72
C GLU A 124 10.89 -8.66 34.89
N ALA A 125 11.42 -7.82 35.77
CA ALA A 125 10.86 -6.49 35.99
C ALA A 125 10.84 -5.67 34.71
N VAL A 126 9.69 -5.11 34.37
CA VAL A 126 9.55 -4.13 33.30
C VAL A 126 10.26 -2.86 33.71
N ARG A 127 11.52 -2.70 33.37
CA ARG A 127 12.14 -1.37 33.35
C ARG A 127 11.51 -0.65 32.16
N ASP A 128 10.53 0.19 32.44
CA ASP A 128 9.92 1.12 31.47
C ASP A 128 10.93 2.24 31.19
N THR A 129 12.05 1.86 30.59
CA THR A 129 13.03 2.85 30.13
C THR A 129 12.41 3.54 28.94
N LEU A 130 12.07 4.79 29.11
CA LEU A 130 11.68 5.69 28.03
C LEU A 130 12.75 5.61 26.92
N ARG A 131 12.47 4.83 25.89
CA ARG A 131 13.34 4.75 24.71
C ARG A 131 12.89 5.83 23.74
N PHE A 132 13.74 6.83 23.58
CA PHE A 132 13.58 7.81 22.51
C PHE A 132 14.00 7.18 21.19
N ARG A 133 13.11 7.24 20.20
CA ARG A 133 13.39 6.86 18.83
C ARG A 133 13.26 8.09 17.95
N HIS A 134 14.25 8.30 17.12
CA HIS A 134 14.32 9.44 16.21
C HIS A 134 14.42 8.90 14.78
N SER A 135 13.62 9.44 13.88
CA SER A 135 13.74 9.20 12.46
C SER A 135 13.77 10.55 11.73
N ALA A 136 14.81 10.79 10.97
CA ALA A 136 14.99 12.00 10.18
C ALA A 136 15.20 11.63 8.72
N VAL A 137 14.55 12.35 7.81
CA VAL A 137 14.70 12.21 6.36
C VAL A 137 14.96 13.58 5.77
N LEU A 138 16.03 13.72 5.04
CA LEU A 138 16.34 14.88 4.20
C LEU A 138 16.32 14.43 2.74
N ARG A 139 15.53 15.09 1.92
CA ARG A 139 15.38 14.81 0.49
C ARG A 139 15.68 16.07 -0.31
N ALA A 140 16.53 15.96 -1.28
CA ALA A 140 16.81 17.04 -2.22
C ALA A 140 16.56 16.55 -3.65
N THR A 141 15.93 17.38 -4.44
CA THR A 141 15.76 17.21 -5.90
C THR A 141 16.33 18.41 -6.61
N LEU A 142 16.38 18.40 -7.95
CA LEU A 142 16.78 19.59 -8.72
C LEU A 142 15.85 20.79 -8.53
N LYS A 143 14.62 20.56 -7.99
CA LYS A 143 13.58 21.59 -7.91
C LYS A 143 13.30 22.04 -6.47
N ASP A 144 13.44 21.15 -5.50
CA ASP A 144 13.03 21.38 -4.13
C ASP A 144 13.83 20.58 -3.11
N VAL A 145 13.71 20.99 -1.86
CA VAL A 145 14.24 20.27 -0.69
C VAL A 145 13.09 19.99 0.27
N GLY A 146 13.05 18.79 0.81
CA GLY A 146 12.08 18.40 1.82
C GLY A 146 12.77 17.77 3.02
N ALA A 147 12.21 17.99 4.18
CA ALA A 147 12.68 17.42 5.44
C ALA A 147 11.51 16.78 6.21
N LYS A 148 11.77 15.64 6.84
CA LYS A 148 10.84 14.99 7.75
C LYS A 148 11.56 14.64 9.04
N TYR A 149 10.84 14.77 10.14
CA TYR A 149 11.33 14.33 11.44
C TYR A 149 10.21 13.68 12.25
N ARG A 150 10.51 12.57 12.89
CA ARG A 150 9.60 11.87 13.81
C ARG A 150 10.34 11.50 15.09
N LEU A 151 9.67 11.76 16.20
CA LEU A 151 10.11 11.41 17.55
C LEU A 151 9.07 10.50 18.19
N SER A 152 9.49 9.37 18.73
CA SER A 152 8.65 8.51 19.58
C SER A 152 9.29 8.33 20.94
N ALA A 153 8.52 8.53 22.00
CA ALA A 153 8.95 8.39 23.39
C ALA A 153 7.85 7.72 24.22
N GLY A 154 7.98 6.43 24.47
CA GLY A 154 6.96 5.65 25.17
C GLY A 154 5.60 5.68 24.46
N ARG A 155 4.63 6.38 25.07
CA ARG A 155 3.26 6.53 24.52
C ARG A 155 3.09 7.75 23.61
N PHE A 156 4.04 8.65 23.61
CA PHE A 156 4.02 9.85 22.79
C PHE A 156 4.73 9.61 21.45
N GLU A 157 4.17 10.16 20.38
CA GLU A 157 4.80 10.25 19.07
C GLU A 157 4.44 11.58 18.44
N GLY A 158 5.43 12.28 17.92
CA GLY A 158 5.25 13.51 17.17
C GLY A 158 6.02 13.45 15.86
N ALA A 159 5.47 13.98 14.80
CA ALA A 159 6.14 14.06 13.51
C ALA A 159 5.77 15.32 12.75
N GLY A 160 6.70 15.75 11.90
CA GLY A 160 6.48 16.80 10.92
C GLY A 160 7.21 16.50 9.63
N ALA A 161 6.61 16.91 8.53
CA ALA A 161 7.17 16.85 7.18
C ALA A 161 6.96 18.21 6.51
N TYR A 162 7.96 18.67 5.78
CA TYR A 162 7.89 19.94 5.06
C TYR A 162 8.62 19.82 3.71
N ARG A 163 7.99 20.30 2.64
CA ARG A 163 8.54 20.34 1.30
C ARG A 163 7.95 21.49 0.50
N GLY A 164 8.80 22.43 0.09
CA GLY A 164 8.34 23.64 -0.60
C GLY A 164 7.36 24.45 0.24
N GLU A 165 6.11 24.57 -0.22
CA GLU A 165 5.03 25.26 0.49
C GLU A 165 4.08 24.31 1.25
N SER A 166 4.29 22.99 1.15
CA SER A 166 3.43 21.98 1.76
C SER A 166 4.07 21.39 3.01
N GLY A 167 3.25 21.12 4.01
CA GLY A 167 3.72 20.47 5.22
C GLY A 167 2.60 19.76 5.97
N THR A 168 2.95 18.65 6.60
CA THR A 168 2.10 17.89 7.51
C THR A 168 2.76 17.79 8.87
N PHE A 169 1.94 17.73 9.91
CA PHE A 169 2.43 17.47 11.27
C PHE A 169 1.39 16.73 12.08
N TYR A 170 1.82 15.97 13.06
CA TYR A 170 0.92 15.40 14.06
C TYR A 170 1.61 15.24 15.41
N ALA A 171 0.78 15.21 16.45
CA ALA A 171 1.11 14.75 17.80
C ALA A 171 0.13 13.65 18.18
N LEU A 172 0.64 12.51 18.63
CA LEU A 172 -0.12 11.32 18.96
C LEU A 172 0.22 10.88 20.37
N TYR A 173 -0.80 10.68 21.20
CA TYR A 173 -0.66 10.06 22.51
C TYR A 173 -1.44 8.75 22.57
N ARG A 174 -0.74 7.64 22.83
CA ARG A 174 -1.33 6.30 22.93
C ARG A 174 -1.83 6.03 24.33
N LEU A 175 -3.12 5.82 24.44
CA LEU A 175 -3.80 5.32 25.63
C LEU A 175 -3.63 3.78 25.71
N ARG A 176 -4.06 3.17 26.82
CA ARG A 176 -4.01 1.70 26.95
C ARG A 176 -4.87 0.97 25.89
N LYS A 177 -6.00 1.55 25.51
CA LYS A 177 -6.98 0.97 24.57
C LYS A 177 -7.41 1.95 23.46
N GLY A 178 -6.53 2.82 23.03
CA GLY A 178 -6.84 3.80 21.99
C GLY A 178 -5.80 4.89 21.90
N LYS A 179 -6.14 5.99 21.27
CA LYS A 179 -5.24 7.13 21.06
C LYS A 179 -5.98 8.46 20.94
N VAL A 180 -5.24 9.54 21.19
CA VAL A 180 -5.62 10.92 20.83
C VAL A 180 -4.58 11.42 19.84
N LEU A 181 -5.04 12.05 18.78
CA LEU A 181 -4.23 12.60 17.70
C LEU A 181 -4.62 14.04 17.43
N ILE A 182 -3.62 14.92 17.31
CA ILE A 182 -3.77 16.32 16.94
C ILE A 182 -2.88 16.58 15.72
N GLY A 183 -3.38 17.25 14.71
CA GLY A 183 -2.69 17.56 13.46
C GLY A 183 -3.25 16.80 12.28
N ASP A 184 -2.39 16.30 11.39
CA ASP A 184 -2.80 15.67 10.13
C ASP A 184 -3.08 14.17 10.30
N TYR A 185 -4.23 13.72 9.83
CA TYR A 185 -4.65 12.33 9.93
C TYR A 185 -5.51 11.87 8.75
N ASN A 186 -5.59 10.56 8.57
CA ASN A 186 -6.44 9.88 7.60
C ASN A 186 -7.54 9.11 8.32
N ILE A 187 -8.71 9.01 7.67
CA ILE A 187 -9.83 8.18 8.11
C ILE A 187 -10.14 7.17 7.00
N ARG A 188 -10.20 5.88 7.35
CA ARG A 188 -10.55 4.79 6.44
C ARG A 188 -11.54 3.87 7.13
N TYR A 189 -12.84 4.01 6.84
CA TYR A 189 -13.92 3.21 7.40
C TYR A 189 -14.75 2.51 6.32
N GLY A 190 -15.31 1.36 6.67
CA GLY A 190 -16.20 0.58 5.81
C GLY A 190 -15.54 0.15 4.50
N GLN A 191 -16.27 0.28 3.41
CA GLN A 191 -15.81 0.07 2.03
C GLN A 191 -15.45 1.40 1.33
N GLY A 192 -15.46 2.51 2.06
CA GLY A 192 -15.05 3.83 1.59
C GLY A 192 -16.14 4.60 0.87
N LEU A 193 -17.40 4.33 1.13
CA LEU A 193 -18.49 5.16 0.61
C LEU A 193 -18.58 6.48 1.36
N ALA A 194 -18.54 6.46 2.70
CA ALA A 194 -18.66 7.66 3.50
C ALA A 194 -17.30 8.31 3.81
N PHE A 195 -16.35 7.54 4.32
CA PHE A 195 -15.06 8.06 4.79
C PHE A 195 -13.90 7.21 4.31
N TRP A 196 -13.17 7.76 3.36
CA TRP A 196 -11.90 7.22 2.88
C TRP A 196 -11.00 8.37 2.47
N SER A 197 -10.26 8.91 3.41
CA SER A 197 -9.17 9.84 3.12
C SER A 197 -7.90 9.07 2.75
N ALA A 198 -6.98 9.72 2.08
CA ALA A 198 -5.83 9.14 1.41
C ALA A 198 -6.17 8.43 0.08
N PHE A 199 -5.16 7.80 -0.50
CA PHE A 199 -5.23 7.17 -1.81
C PHE A 199 -6.29 6.07 -1.88
N GLN A 200 -7.03 6.04 -2.97
CA GLN A 200 -8.02 5.02 -3.28
C GLN A 200 -7.70 4.41 -4.64
N LEU A 201 -7.59 3.08 -4.69
CA LEU A 201 -7.41 2.36 -5.95
C LEU A 201 -8.58 2.64 -6.91
N SER A 202 -8.26 2.85 -8.16
CA SER A 202 -9.22 2.97 -9.23
C SER A 202 -9.49 1.61 -9.87
N GLY A 203 -10.57 0.95 -9.43
CA GLY A 203 -11.04 -0.30 -10.03
C GLY A 203 -10.71 -1.56 -9.23
N LEU A 204 -11.26 -2.68 -9.70
CA LEU A 204 -11.19 -3.99 -9.08
C LEU A 204 -10.34 -4.91 -9.97
N SER A 205 -9.02 -4.78 -9.86
CA SER A 205 -8.08 -5.53 -10.72
C SER A 205 -7.62 -6.86 -10.12
N THR A 206 -7.81 -7.05 -8.80
CA THR A 206 -7.52 -8.30 -8.08
C THR A 206 -8.68 -8.66 -7.17
N LEU A 207 -8.77 -9.90 -6.68
CA LEU A 207 -9.81 -10.30 -5.74
C LEU A 207 -9.70 -9.55 -4.41
N ASP A 208 -8.48 -9.27 -3.95
CA ASP A 208 -8.26 -8.55 -2.69
C ASP A 208 -8.77 -7.09 -2.74
N ALA A 209 -8.87 -6.49 -3.94
CA ALA A 209 -9.44 -5.16 -4.13
C ALA A 209 -10.97 -5.10 -3.91
N PHE A 210 -11.67 -6.23 -3.97
CA PHE A 210 -13.14 -6.27 -3.79
C PHE A 210 -13.55 -5.87 -2.37
N SER A 211 -12.80 -6.28 -1.35
CA SER A 211 -13.10 -5.97 0.04
C SER A 211 -12.00 -5.11 0.68
N LYS A 212 -12.23 -3.82 0.77
CA LYS A 212 -11.23 -2.87 1.28
C LYS A 212 -10.85 -3.14 2.74
N ARG A 213 -9.59 -2.88 3.07
CA ARG A 213 -9.04 -2.95 4.42
C ARG A 213 -9.20 -1.60 5.11
N ALA A 214 -10.20 -1.47 5.98
CA ALA A 214 -10.40 -0.27 6.78
C ALA A 214 -9.30 -0.14 7.84
N GLY A 215 -8.55 0.96 7.83
CA GLY A 215 -7.44 1.22 8.77
C GLY A 215 -7.82 2.09 9.96
N GLY A 216 -9.08 2.54 10.07
CA GLY A 216 -9.51 3.46 11.11
C GLY A 216 -8.89 4.85 10.97
N ILE A 217 -8.59 5.50 12.09
CA ILE A 217 -7.89 6.79 12.13
C ILE A 217 -6.37 6.51 12.21
N THR A 218 -5.61 7.05 11.28
CA THR A 218 -4.15 6.92 11.22
C THR A 218 -3.48 8.28 11.08
N PRO A 219 -2.34 8.55 11.75
CA PRO A 219 -1.61 9.81 11.54
C PRO A 219 -1.09 9.90 10.11
N SER A 220 -0.99 11.10 9.58
CA SER A 220 -0.40 11.36 8.27
C SER A 220 0.95 12.02 8.39
N TRP A 221 1.96 11.45 7.71
CA TRP A 221 3.33 11.94 7.68
C TRP A 221 3.84 12.00 6.23
N SER A 222 3.04 12.55 5.35
CA SER A 222 3.34 12.69 3.93
C SER A 222 3.87 14.09 3.59
N PHE A 223 4.75 14.19 2.60
CA PHE A 223 5.18 15.50 2.08
C PHE A 223 4.05 16.28 1.41
N SER A 224 3.10 15.59 0.76
CA SER A 224 2.06 16.27 -0.01
C SER A 224 0.87 16.72 0.85
N GLY A 225 0.57 16.00 1.93
CA GLY A 225 -0.64 16.22 2.73
C GLY A 225 -1.96 16.05 1.95
N THR A 226 -1.91 15.60 0.70
CA THR A 226 -3.08 15.50 -0.16
C THR A 226 -4.09 14.49 0.39
N GLY A 227 -5.34 14.92 0.54
CA GLY A 227 -6.43 14.09 1.03
C GLY A 227 -6.40 13.81 2.54
N THR A 228 -5.50 14.46 3.31
CA THR A 228 -5.48 14.34 4.77
C THR A 228 -6.43 15.34 5.41
N LEU A 229 -6.97 15.01 6.58
CA LEU A 229 -7.72 15.90 7.45
C LEU A 229 -6.76 16.50 8.48
N ARG A 230 -6.93 17.78 8.82
CA ARG A 230 -6.16 18.46 9.87
C ARG A 230 -7.07 18.88 11.01
N GLY A 231 -6.80 18.39 12.22
CA GLY A 231 -7.64 18.69 13.36
C GLY A 231 -7.34 17.82 14.57
N VAL A 232 -8.39 17.30 15.22
CA VAL A 232 -8.29 16.42 16.39
C VAL A 232 -9.08 15.15 16.15
N ALA A 233 -8.51 14.03 16.55
CA ALA A 233 -9.17 12.75 16.47
C ALA A 233 -8.87 11.90 17.72
N TRP A 234 -9.84 11.10 18.11
CA TRP A 234 -9.76 10.16 19.21
C TRP A 234 -10.32 8.83 18.79
N ASP A 235 -9.71 7.74 19.21
CA ASP A 235 -10.28 6.42 19.11
C ASP A 235 -10.10 5.60 20.41
N TYR A 236 -10.98 4.65 20.57
CA TYR A 236 -10.94 3.64 21.62
C TYR A 236 -11.25 2.27 21.03
N THR A 237 -10.39 1.28 21.29
CA THR A 237 -10.57 -0.10 20.84
C THR A 237 -10.62 -1.03 22.04
N GLY A 238 -11.84 -1.43 22.39
CA GLY A 238 -12.12 -2.44 23.39
C GLY A 238 -12.02 -3.87 22.82
N ARG A 239 -12.47 -4.86 23.60
CA ARG A 239 -12.44 -6.27 23.18
C ARG A 239 -13.40 -6.55 22.02
N ARG A 240 -14.59 -5.94 22.02
CA ARG A 240 -15.65 -6.14 21.02
C ARG A 240 -16.13 -4.84 20.38
N PHE A 241 -15.94 -3.72 21.03
CA PHE A 241 -16.44 -2.43 20.56
C PHE A 241 -15.29 -1.47 20.30
N GLN A 242 -15.47 -0.68 19.26
CA GLN A 242 -14.61 0.43 18.88
C GLN A 242 -15.45 1.70 18.86
N PHE A 243 -14.88 2.78 19.37
CA PHE A 243 -15.46 4.12 19.31
C PHE A 243 -14.44 5.07 18.72
N ALA A 244 -14.89 6.02 17.92
CA ALA A 244 -14.03 7.07 17.40
C ALA A 244 -14.81 8.38 17.30
N ALA A 245 -14.10 9.49 17.49
CA ALA A 245 -14.58 10.83 17.24
C ALA A 245 -13.49 11.62 16.53
N PHE A 246 -13.87 12.48 15.61
CA PHE A 246 -12.95 13.29 14.82
C PHE A 246 -13.56 14.64 14.46
N GLY A 247 -12.70 15.64 14.37
CA GLY A 247 -13.04 16.96 13.89
C GLY A 247 -11.86 17.57 13.15
N ALA A 248 -12.14 18.21 12.02
CA ALA A 248 -11.14 18.82 11.15
C ALA A 248 -11.44 20.30 10.90
N LEU A 249 -10.40 21.07 10.56
CA LEU A 249 -10.48 22.51 10.32
C LEU A 249 -11.30 22.88 9.09
N ASP A 250 -11.51 21.93 8.16
CA ASP A 250 -12.39 22.09 7.00
C ASP A 250 -13.89 21.98 7.34
N GLY A 251 -14.22 21.78 8.63
CA GLY A 251 -15.60 21.62 9.11
C GLY A 251 -16.07 20.17 9.14
N THR A 252 -15.28 19.22 8.74
CA THR A 252 -15.59 17.79 8.87
C THR A 252 -15.60 17.38 10.35
N VAL A 253 -16.77 16.96 10.84
CA VAL A 253 -16.95 16.46 12.22
C VAL A 253 -17.75 15.19 12.19
N GLY A 254 -17.35 14.21 13.00
CA GLY A 254 -18.07 12.95 13.05
C GLY A 254 -17.60 11.98 14.12
N GLY A 255 -18.26 10.84 14.16
CA GLY A 255 -17.93 9.74 15.07
C GLY A 255 -18.33 8.40 14.51
N ARG A 256 -17.78 7.34 15.11
CA ARG A 256 -18.04 5.96 14.75
C ARG A 256 -18.24 5.09 15.98
N VAL A 257 -19.19 4.17 15.88
CA VAL A 257 -19.34 3.02 16.77
C VAL A 257 -19.14 1.76 15.93
N GLY A 258 -18.27 0.88 16.36
CA GLY A 258 -17.97 -0.38 15.66
C GLY A 258 -18.04 -1.58 16.59
N TYR A 259 -18.46 -2.71 16.04
CA TYR A 259 -18.37 -4.03 16.63
C TYR A 259 -17.25 -4.83 15.93
N LEU A 260 -16.34 -5.40 16.70
CA LEU A 260 -15.17 -6.16 16.23
C LEU A 260 -15.21 -7.58 16.83
N GLY A 261 -16.03 -8.44 16.27
CA GLY A 261 -16.06 -9.88 16.57
C GLY A 261 -15.05 -10.66 15.71
N ARG A 262 -14.95 -11.98 15.96
CA ARG A 262 -14.11 -12.88 15.17
C ARG A 262 -14.63 -13.01 13.73
N SER A 263 -15.87 -13.43 13.57
CA SER A 263 -16.49 -13.69 12.26
C SER A 263 -17.35 -12.53 11.76
N ALA A 264 -17.69 -11.58 12.61
CA ALA A 264 -18.59 -10.48 12.30
C ALA A 264 -17.98 -9.15 12.73
N GLN A 265 -18.01 -8.20 11.84
CA GLN A 265 -17.64 -6.81 12.08
C GLN A 265 -18.77 -5.94 11.55
N ALA A 266 -19.11 -4.90 12.28
CA ALA A 266 -20.10 -3.94 11.85
C ALA A 266 -19.72 -2.55 12.36
N GLY A 267 -20.13 -1.51 11.68
CA GLY A 267 -19.87 -0.14 12.07
C GLY A 267 -20.96 0.81 11.64
N LEU A 268 -21.20 1.81 12.46
CA LEU A 268 -22.06 2.95 12.16
C LEU A 268 -21.19 4.20 12.27
N THR A 269 -21.11 4.97 11.20
CA THR A 269 -20.36 6.24 11.15
C THR A 269 -21.33 7.37 10.85
N LEU A 270 -21.31 8.38 11.70
CA LEU A 270 -22.13 9.60 11.57
C LEU A 270 -21.22 10.81 11.46
N SER A 271 -21.51 11.69 10.51
CA SER A 271 -20.90 13.00 10.40
C SER A 271 -21.94 14.04 10.03
N ARG A 272 -21.50 15.30 10.03
CA ARG A 272 -22.33 16.42 9.55
C ARG A 272 -22.84 16.20 8.12
N GLU A 273 -22.04 15.53 7.27
CA GLU A 273 -22.34 15.39 5.84
C GLU A 273 -22.94 14.05 5.47
N LYS A 274 -22.67 12.99 6.24
CA LYS A 274 -23.00 11.62 5.86
C LYS A 274 -23.27 10.72 7.05
N LEU A 275 -24.16 9.76 6.83
CA LEU A 275 -24.37 8.58 7.68
C LEU A 275 -23.95 7.35 6.90
N SER A 276 -23.26 6.38 7.50
CA SER A 276 -23.01 5.09 6.89
C SER A 276 -23.06 3.95 7.88
N ALA A 277 -23.50 2.79 7.38
CA ALA A 277 -23.45 1.51 8.08
C ALA A 277 -22.66 0.52 7.23
N ASP A 278 -21.68 -0.15 7.81
CA ASP A 278 -20.84 -1.13 7.13
C ASP A 278 -20.79 -2.45 7.91
N PHE A 279 -20.53 -3.53 7.18
CA PHE A 279 -20.34 -4.85 7.78
C PHE A 279 -19.34 -5.69 7.01
N LYS A 280 -18.72 -6.64 7.70
CA LYS A 280 -17.99 -7.81 7.16
C LYS A 280 -18.39 -9.03 7.98
N TYR A 281 -18.68 -10.12 7.30
CA TYR A 281 -19.09 -11.36 7.93
C TYR A 281 -18.46 -12.56 7.23
N GLY A 282 -17.64 -13.32 7.95
CA GLY A 282 -17.00 -14.53 7.47
C GLY A 282 -17.70 -15.77 8.00
N ILE A 283 -18.10 -16.67 7.10
CA ILE A 283 -18.69 -17.96 7.44
C ILE A 283 -18.20 -19.06 6.49
N ARG A 284 -17.60 -20.12 7.03
CA ARG A 284 -17.14 -21.29 6.28
C ARG A 284 -16.30 -20.95 5.04
N GLY A 285 -15.42 -19.94 5.16
CA GLY A 285 -14.56 -19.49 4.07
C GLY A 285 -15.20 -18.50 3.09
N VAL A 286 -16.50 -18.20 3.26
CA VAL A 286 -17.18 -17.15 2.50
C VAL A 286 -17.13 -15.85 3.30
N ASP A 287 -16.64 -14.77 2.68
CA ASP A 287 -16.61 -13.42 3.24
C ASP A 287 -17.69 -12.56 2.59
N LEU A 288 -18.64 -12.10 3.35
CA LEU A 288 -19.66 -11.14 2.96
C LEU A 288 -19.24 -9.75 3.45
N PHE A 289 -19.39 -8.73 2.63
CA PHE A 289 -19.09 -7.35 3.02
C PHE A 289 -20.05 -6.37 2.36
N GLY A 290 -20.21 -5.21 2.98
CA GLY A 290 -21.01 -4.15 2.40
C GLY A 290 -20.95 -2.85 3.18
N GLU A 291 -21.41 -1.80 2.54
CA GLU A 291 -21.63 -0.48 3.13
C GLU A 291 -22.84 0.18 2.48
N ALA A 292 -23.74 0.70 3.31
CA ALA A 292 -24.81 1.59 2.91
C ALA A 292 -24.51 2.97 3.47
N ALA A 293 -24.66 4.01 2.67
CA ALA A 293 -24.37 5.39 3.08
C ALA A 293 -25.42 6.36 2.57
N TRP A 294 -25.59 7.47 3.28
CA TRP A 294 -26.53 8.53 2.95
C TRP A 294 -25.88 9.90 3.21
N ASN A 295 -25.94 10.78 2.23
CA ASN A 295 -25.38 12.13 2.31
C ASN A 295 -26.45 13.22 2.53
N TRP A 296 -27.55 12.88 3.19
CA TRP A 296 -28.75 13.71 3.44
C TRP A 296 -29.54 14.08 2.18
N LYS A 297 -29.04 13.72 0.97
CA LYS A 297 -29.72 13.97 -0.32
C LYS A 297 -30.10 12.67 -1.03
N ALA A 298 -29.20 11.67 -1.00
CA ALA A 298 -29.40 10.40 -1.69
C ALA A 298 -28.69 9.26 -0.95
N PRO A 299 -29.26 8.03 -0.97
CA PRO A 299 -28.56 6.83 -0.52
C PRO A 299 -27.55 6.36 -1.54
N ALA A 300 -26.54 5.61 -1.06
CA ALA A 300 -25.60 4.85 -1.87
C ALA A 300 -25.34 3.51 -1.21
N GLY A 301 -24.96 2.50 -1.98
CA GLY A 301 -24.71 1.18 -1.45
C GLY A 301 -23.66 0.41 -2.24
N LEU A 302 -22.98 -0.47 -1.54
CA LEU A 302 -22.05 -1.44 -2.07
C LEU A 302 -22.19 -2.72 -1.27
N ALA A 303 -22.27 -3.88 -1.92
CA ALA A 303 -22.25 -5.19 -1.29
C ALA A 303 -21.49 -6.19 -2.16
N GLY A 304 -20.85 -7.14 -1.54
CA GLY A 304 -20.10 -8.16 -2.25
C GLY A 304 -19.76 -9.37 -1.40
N THR A 305 -19.15 -10.34 -2.06
CA THR A 305 -18.73 -11.59 -1.44
C THR A 305 -17.42 -12.09 -2.05
N LEU A 306 -16.61 -12.74 -1.22
CA LEU A 306 -15.46 -13.55 -1.60
C LEU A 306 -15.78 -14.99 -1.16
N PHE A 307 -15.57 -15.96 -2.03
CA PHE A 307 -15.93 -17.34 -1.74
C PHE A 307 -14.95 -18.34 -2.36
N PRO A 308 -14.70 -19.49 -1.71
CA PRO A 308 -13.91 -20.56 -2.29
C PRO A 308 -14.70 -21.30 -3.38
N LEU A 309 -14.01 -21.71 -4.44
CA LEU A 309 -14.51 -22.58 -5.51
C LEU A 309 -13.75 -23.91 -5.52
N GLY A 310 -13.32 -24.38 -4.35
CA GLY A 310 -12.45 -25.51 -4.12
C GLY A 310 -11.16 -25.07 -3.40
N GLU A 311 -10.16 -25.94 -3.35
CA GLU A 311 -8.92 -25.68 -2.60
C GLU A 311 -7.99 -24.68 -3.30
N GLN A 312 -8.03 -24.66 -4.64
CA GLN A 312 -7.12 -23.88 -5.49
C GLN A 312 -7.77 -22.64 -6.09
N MET A 313 -9.08 -22.48 -5.97
CA MET A 313 -9.82 -21.44 -6.65
C MET A 313 -10.64 -20.59 -5.71
N LYS A 314 -10.72 -19.29 -6.00
CA LYS A 314 -11.56 -18.31 -5.30
C LYS A 314 -12.34 -17.48 -6.30
N GLY A 315 -13.58 -17.12 -5.91
CA GLY A 315 -14.42 -16.20 -6.65
C GLY A 315 -14.72 -14.93 -5.83
N ALA A 316 -15.07 -13.87 -6.53
CA ALA A 316 -15.54 -12.62 -5.94
C ALA A 316 -16.68 -12.03 -6.75
N LEU A 317 -17.66 -11.45 -6.07
CA LEU A 317 -18.73 -10.65 -6.67
C LEU A 317 -18.91 -9.36 -5.88
N GLN A 318 -19.23 -8.27 -6.59
CA GLN A 318 -19.54 -6.98 -5.96
C GLN A 318 -20.58 -6.23 -6.79
N PHE A 319 -21.53 -5.61 -6.12
CA PHE A 319 -22.52 -4.70 -6.69
C PHE A 319 -22.41 -3.34 -6.03
N ARG A 320 -22.60 -2.27 -6.81
CA ARG A 320 -22.55 -0.90 -6.30
C ARG A 320 -23.57 0.00 -6.97
N ALA A 321 -24.15 0.89 -6.15
CA ALA A 321 -25.08 1.92 -6.58
C ALA A 321 -24.67 3.25 -5.95
N LEU A 322 -24.19 4.19 -6.76
CA LEU A 322 -23.68 5.51 -6.38
C LEU A 322 -24.42 6.58 -7.17
N PRO A 323 -25.65 6.96 -6.78
CA PRO A 323 -26.41 7.99 -7.50
C PRO A 323 -25.62 9.32 -7.57
N ARG A 324 -25.84 10.10 -8.62
CA ARG A 324 -25.19 11.41 -8.82
C ARG A 324 -25.35 12.33 -7.62
N ALA A 325 -26.55 12.37 -7.03
CA ALA A 325 -26.82 13.19 -5.86
C ALA A 325 -26.02 12.79 -4.62
N TYR A 326 -25.57 11.51 -4.56
CA TYR A 326 -24.66 11.05 -3.52
C TYR A 326 -23.19 11.35 -3.85
N SER A 327 -22.74 10.99 -5.04
CA SER A 327 -21.32 11.04 -5.41
C SER A 327 -20.77 12.47 -5.57
N GLY A 328 -21.65 13.45 -5.83
CA GLY A 328 -21.24 14.80 -6.21
C GLY A 328 -20.51 14.89 -7.56
N LYS A 329 -20.28 13.75 -8.22
CA LYS A 329 -19.66 13.66 -9.54
C LYS A 329 -20.67 14.04 -10.61
N LYS A 330 -20.18 14.37 -11.83
CA LYS A 330 -21.02 14.74 -12.96
C LYS A 330 -22.05 13.65 -13.31
N ASN A 331 -21.71 12.39 -13.14
CA ASN A 331 -22.56 11.22 -13.40
C ASN A 331 -22.70 10.37 -12.14
N GLY A 332 -23.81 9.65 -12.00
CA GLY A 332 -23.95 8.53 -11.08
C GLY A 332 -23.16 7.32 -11.59
N GLU A 333 -23.12 6.26 -10.80
CA GLU A 333 -22.47 4.98 -11.17
C GLU A 333 -23.28 3.82 -10.61
N TYR A 334 -23.69 2.90 -11.47
CA TYR A 334 -24.31 1.62 -11.09
C TYR A 334 -23.48 0.51 -11.70
N GLY A 335 -22.84 -0.31 -10.88
CA GLY A 335 -21.86 -1.28 -11.35
C GLY A 335 -21.98 -2.64 -10.72
N ALA A 336 -21.46 -3.62 -11.45
CA ALA A 336 -21.25 -4.98 -11.00
C ALA A 336 -19.87 -5.44 -11.40
N ALA A 337 -19.21 -6.19 -10.53
CA ALA A 337 -17.91 -6.78 -10.79
C ALA A 337 -17.90 -8.24 -10.39
N ALA A 338 -17.14 -9.04 -11.14
CA ALA A 338 -16.87 -10.44 -10.86
C ALA A 338 -15.37 -10.68 -10.97
N GLY A 339 -14.86 -11.57 -10.14
CA GLY A 339 -13.45 -11.98 -10.16
C GLY A 339 -13.29 -13.46 -9.91
N TRP A 340 -12.24 -14.01 -10.50
CA TRP A 340 -11.82 -15.39 -10.31
C TRP A 340 -10.30 -15.45 -10.18
N ALA A 341 -9.80 -16.29 -9.27
CA ALA A 341 -8.38 -16.54 -9.07
C ALA A 341 -8.11 -18.03 -8.90
N PHE A 342 -6.99 -18.46 -9.44
CA PHE A 342 -6.45 -19.81 -9.34
C PHE A 342 -5.02 -19.76 -8.78
N LEU A 343 -4.70 -20.71 -7.90
CA LEU A 343 -3.38 -20.92 -7.32
C LEU A 343 -3.07 -22.42 -7.38
N SER A 344 -1.99 -22.81 -8.08
CA SER A 344 -1.53 -24.20 -8.13
C SER A 344 -1.11 -24.73 -6.75
N GLU A 345 -1.15 -26.04 -6.53
CA GLU A 345 -0.78 -26.67 -5.26
C GLU A 345 0.62 -26.32 -4.81
N ASP A 346 1.57 -26.35 -5.74
CA ASP A 346 2.98 -25.96 -5.51
C ASP A 346 3.18 -24.45 -5.41
N ARG A 347 2.09 -23.65 -5.64
CA ARG A 347 2.08 -22.19 -5.66
C ARG A 347 3.02 -21.55 -6.68
N ALA A 348 3.52 -22.34 -7.63
CA ALA A 348 4.38 -21.84 -8.68
C ALA A 348 3.62 -21.06 -9.75
N PHE A 349 2.32 -21.35 -9.92
CA PHE A 349 1.48 -20.71 -10.91
C PHE A 349 0.25 -20.06 -10.25
N GLN A 350 0.01 -18.80 -10.60
CA GLN A 350 -1.15 -18.02 -10.17
C GLN A 350 -1.77 -17.36 -11.40
N ALA A 351 -3.09 -17.41 -11.49
CA ALA A 351 -3.84 -16.69 -12.52
C ALA A 351 -5.07 -16.04 -11.90
N SER A 352 -5.43 -14.86 -12.38
CA SER A 352 -6.70 -14.24 -12.00
C SER A 352 -7.29 -13.45 -13.16
N VAL A 353 -8.62 -13.36 -13.18
CA VAL A 353 -9.38 -12.53 -14.10
C VAL A 353 -10.43 -11.77 -13.30
N THR A 354 -10.56 -10.49 -13.59
CA THR A 354 -11.64 -9.65 -13.06
C THR A 354 -12.34 -8.92 -14.20
N VAL A 355 -13.65 -8.76 -14.07
CA VAL A 355 -14.48 -7.97 -14.98
C VAL A 355 -15.29 -6.99 -14.15
N ASP A 356 -15.19 -5.72 -14.45
CA ASP A 356 -15.90 -4.62 -13.78
C ASP A 356 -16.69 -3.82 -14.80
N GLY A 357 -18.01 -3.90 -14.72
CA GLY A 357 -18.95 -3.19 -15.58
C GLY A 357 -19.70 -2.11 -14.82
N ALA A 358 -19.91 -0.95 -15.43
CA ALA A 358 -20.71 0.12 -14.87
C ALA A 358 -21.51 0.89 -15.90
N LEU A 359 -22.73 1.26 -15.50
CA LEU A 359 -23.58 2.23 -16.17
C LEU A 359 -23.37 3.60 -15.51
N LEU A 360 -23.13 4.62 -16.32
CA LEU A 360 -22.93 6.00 -15.89
C LEU A 360 -24.06 6.86 -16.47
N PRO A 361 -25.18 7.04 -15.76
CA PRO A 361 -26.30 7.85 -16.24
C PRO A 361 -25.82 9.27 -16.52
N VAL A 362 -26.07 9.78 -17.72
CA VAL A 362 -25.76 11.15 -18.12
C VAL A 362 -27.02 12.00 -17.92
N PRO A 363 -26.93 13.15 -17.21
CA PRO A 363 -28.06 14.05 -17.08
C PRO A 363 -28.53 14.53 -18.45
N ASP A 364 -29.82 14.64 -18.60
CA ASP A 364 -30.49 15.19 -19.79
C ASP A 364 -30.25 14.39 -21.10
N LYS A 365 -29.85 13.12 -20.99
CA LYS A 365 -29.74 12.20 -22.12
C LYS A 365 -30.37 10.86 -21.77
N ASP A 366 -31.21 10.34 -22.66
CA ASP A 366 -31.83 9.01 -22.52
C ASP A 366 -30.82 7.86 -22.59
N THR A 367 -29.61 8.12 -23.09
CA THR A 367 -28.55 7.13 -23.23
C THR A 367 -27.49 7.31 -22.15
N GLY A 368 -27.41 6.37 -21.21
CA GLY A 368 -26.31 6.28 -20.27
C GLY A 368 -24.99 5.90 -20.96
N ARG A 369 -23.88 6.26 -20.35
CA ARG A 369 -22.55 5.80 -20.75
C ARG A 369 -22.27 4.45 -20.09
N THR A 370 -21.73 3.51 -20.85
CA THR A 370 -21.32 2.20 -20.36
C THR A 370 -19.81 2.13 -20.35
N GLN A 371 -19.26 1.54 -19.31
CA GLN A 371 -17.84 1.16 -19.25
C GLN A 371 -17.69 -0.28 -18.76
N VAL A 372 -16.72 -1.00 -19.33
CA VAL A 372 -16.31 -2.32 -18.90
C VAL A 372 -14.79 -2.35 -18.84
N LYS A 373 -14.23 -2.84 -17.74
CA LYS A 373 -12.81 -3.09 -17.59
C LYS A 373 -12.60 -4.56 -17.27
N SER A 374 -11.82 -5.25 -18.08
CA SER A 374 -11.39 -6.62 -17.83
C SER A 374 -9.89 -6.61 -17.52
N THR A 375 -9.47 -7.32 -16.48
CA THR A 375 -8.05 -7.44 -16.10
C THR A 375 -7.72 -8.92 -15.96
N GLY A 376 -6.71 -9.39 -16.68
CA GLY A 376 -6.12 -10.71 -16.54
C GLY A 376 -4.70 -10.60 -15.98
N LEU A 377 -4.38 -11.37 -14.96
CA LEU A 377 -3.06 -11.43 -14.34
C LEU A 377 -2.57 -12.87 -14.35
N LEU A 378 -1.30 -13.05 -14.64
CA LEU A 378 -0.62 -14.33 -14.58
C LEU A 378 0.74 -14.14 -13.92
N LYS A 379 1.06 -15.04 -12.99
CA LYS A 379 2.36 -15.09 -12.33
C LYS A 379 2.84 -16.53 -12.30
N TRP A 380 4.05 -16.76 -12.80
CA TRP A 380 4.61 -18.09 -12.93
C TRP A 380 6.08 -18.13 -12.46
N GLN A 381 6.32 -18.85 -11.37
CA GLN A 381 7.66 -19.16 -10.90
C GLN A 381 8.20 -20.35 -11.68
N LEU A 382 8.87 -20.07 -12.79
CA LEU A 382 9.41 -21.11 -13.70
C LEU A 382 10.52 -21.95 -13.04
N SER A 383 11.27 -21.34 -12.12
CA SER A 383 12.32 -22.00 -11.35
C SER A 383 12.66 -21.19 -10.11
N GLY A 384 13.56 -21.64 -9.25
CA GLY A 384 14.05 -20.88 -8.10
C GLY A 384 14.68 -19.51 -8.46
N HIS A 385 14.97 -19.27 -9.74
CA HIS A 385 15.62 -18.05 -10.22
C HIS A 385 14.76 -17.22 -11.16
N TRP A 386 13.78 -17.79 -11.85
CA TRP A 386 13.00 -17.14 -12.89
C TRP A 386 11.55 -16.95 -12.49
N LEU A 387 11.10 -15.72 -12.54
CA LEU A 387 9.71 -15.33 -12.36
C LEU A 387 9.20 -14.64 -13.64
N LEU A 388 8.08 -15.13 -14.17
CA LEU A 388 7.34 -14.52 -15.27
C LEU A 388 6.04 -13.94 -14.74
N GLU A 389 5.75 -12.67 -15.06
CA GLU A 389 4.50 -12.00 -14.72
C GLU A 389 3.89 -11.41 -16.00
N SER A 390 2.60 -11.60 -16.19
CA SER A 390 1.88 -11.06 -17.33
C SER A 390 0.61 -10.34 -16.87
N ARG A 391 0.28 -9.25 -17.53
CA ARG A 391 -0.90 -8.44 -17.26
C ARG A 391 -1.56 -8.09 -18.58
N PHE A 392 -2.86 -8.35 -18.66
CA PHE A 392 -3.73 -7.91 -19.75
C PHE A 392 -4.83 -7.03 -19.18
N VAL A 393 -5.07 -5.87 -19.76
CA VAL A 393 -6.21 -4.99 -19.42
C VAL A 393 -6.90 -4.57 -20.69
N TYR A 394 -8.20 -4.85 -20.74
CA TYR A 394 -9.08 -4.32 -21.77
C TYR A 394 -10.09 -3.36 -21.14
N ARG A 395 -10.27 -2.19 -21.75
CA ARG A 395 -11.21 -1.17 -21.32
C ARG A 395 -12.08 -0.74 -22.48
N TYR A 396 -13.35 -1.05 -22.36
CA TYR A 396 -14.41 -0.54 -23.23
C TYR A 396 -15.09 0.66 -22.58
N ARG A 397 -15.33 1.71 -23.34
CA ARG A 397 -16.13 2.88 -22.94
C ARG A 397 -16.96 3.33 -24.13
N SER A 398 -18.29 3.37 -23.99
CA SER A 398 -19.21 3.76 -25.08
C SER A 398 -19.01 5.18 -25.61
N TYR A 399 -18.08 5.95 -25.08
CA TYR A 399 -17.84 7.36 -25.40
C TYR A 399 -16.34 7.69 -25.67
N GLU A 400 -15.49 6.71 -25.72
CA GLU A 400 -14.05 6.80 -26.02
C GLU A 400 -13.66 5.56 -26.84
N ASP A 401 -12.50 5.59 -27.48
CA ASP A 401 -11.94 4.42 -28.15
C ASP A 401 -11.59 3.32 -27.15
N ASP A 402 -11.70 2.08 -27.59
CA ASP A 402 -11.33 0.91 -26.79
C ASP A 402 -9.84 0.90 -26.55
N ARG A 403 -9.46 0.57 -25.31
CA ARG A 403 -8.05 0.46 -24.95
C ARG A 403 -7.70 -0.93 -24.49
N ALA A 404 -6.65 -1.48 -25.07
CA ALA A 404 -6.03 -2.74 -24.64
C ALA A 404 -4.57 -2.50 -24.25
N ASP A 405 -4.19 -3.00 -23.09
CA ASP A 405 -2.81 -3.00 -22.57
C ASP A 405 -2.36 -4.44 -22.32
N VAL A 406 -1.20 -4.81 -22.84
CA VAL A 406 -0.55 -6.11 -22.60
C VAL A 406 0.84 -5.86 -22.05
N ARG A 407 1.19 -6.49 -20.92
CA ARG A 407 2.49 -6.38 -20.29
C ARG A 407 3.03 -7.76 -19.94
N VAL A 408 4.31 -7.96 -20.21
CA VAL A 408 5.06 -9.15 -19.83
C VAL A 408 6.33 -8.70 -19.12
N ASP A 409 6.54 -9.17 -17.91
CA ASP A 409 7.73 -8.97 -17.09
C ASP A 409 8.44 -10.31 -16.89
N ALA A 410 9.74 -10.38 -17.15
CA ALA A 410 10.57 -11.52 -16.77
C ALA A 410 11.64 -11.03 -15.79
N THR A 411 11.74 -11.72 -14.65
CA THR A 411 12.71 -11.40 -13.60
C THR A 411 13.59 -12.61 -13.33
N TRP A 412 14.90 -12.43 -13.43
CA TRP A 412 15.89 -13.40 -13.02
C TRP A 412 16.62 -12.90 -11.77
N THR A 413 16.77 -13.78 -10.76
CA THR A 413 17.48 -13.45 -9.52
C THR A 413 18.42 -14.58 -9.13
N ARG A 414 19.70 -14.25 -8.90
CA ARG A 414 20.70 -15.21 -8.41
C ARG A 414 21.70 -14.52 -7.48
N GLY A 415 21.69 -14.93 -6.20
CA GLY A 415 22.51 -14.29 -5.18
C GLY A 415 22.23 -12.81 -5.05
N VAL A 416 23.23 -11.96 -5.27
CA VAL A 416 23.13 -10.49 -5.18
C VAL A 416 22.67 -9.83 -6.48
N TRP A 417 22.51 -10.58 -7.55
CA TRP A 417 22.18 -10.07 -8.88
C TRP A 417 20.70 -10.25 -9.20
N THR A 418 20.12 -9.24 -9.81
CA THR A 418 18.76 -9.28 -10.37
C THR A 418 18.78 -8.67 -11.76
N LEU A 419 18.15 -9.34 -12.71
CA LEU A 419 17.89 -8.81 -14.05
C LEU A 419 16.39 -8.84 -14.27
N LYS A 420 15.81 -7.70 -14.68
CA LYS A 420 14.40 -7.60 -15.01
C LYS A 420 14.24 -7.01 -16.40
N THR A 421 13.38 -7.61 -17.20
CA THR A 421 12.94 -7.07 -18.49
C THR A 421 11.44 -6.93 -18.52
N ARG A 422 10.95 -5.91 -19.22
CA ARG A 422 9.52 -5.67 -19.49
C ARG A 422 9.31 -5.40 -20.95
N LEU A 423 8.24 -5.95 -21.49
CA LEU A 423 7.63 -5.53 -22.74
C LEU A 423 6.18 -5.15 -22.47
N ASN A 424 5.78 -3.96 -22.88
CA ASN A 424 4.43 -3.44 -22.72
C ASN A 424 3.94 -2.91 -24.07
N GLY A 425 2.81 -3.44 -24.53
CA GLY A 425 2.07 -2.97 -25.70
C GLY A 425 0.77 -2.29 -25.28
N VAL A 426 0.40 -1.21 -25.93
CA VAL A 426 -0.89 -0.53 -25.76
C VAL A 426 -1.53 -0.30 -27.13
N HIS A 427 -2.83 -0.49 -27.20
CA HIS A 427 -3.65 -0.10 -28.32
C HIS A 427 -4.80 0.80 -27.82
N ASP A 428 -4.90 2.01 -28.36
CA ASP A 428 -5.88 3.03 -28.02
C ASP A 428 -6.12 3.85 -29.31
N GLY A 429 -6.79 3.21 -30.29
CA GLY A 429 -6.84 3.71 -31.67
C GLY A 429 -5.51 3.58 -32.44
N HIS A 430 -4.38 3.70 -31.76
CA HIS A 430 -3.03 3.54 -32.30
C HIS A 430 -2.22 2.57 -31.44
N PHE A 431 -1.23 1.91 -32.06
CA PHE A 431 -0.36 0.99 -31.35
C PHE A 431 0.85 1.69 -30.76
N GLY A 432 1.11 1.47 -29.48
CA GLY A 432 2.29 1.95 -28.76
C GLY A 432 3.02 0.81 -28.07
N VAL A 433 4.34 0.92 -27.96
CA VAL A 433 5.19 -0.09 -27.30
C VAL A 433 6.21 0.58 -26.40
N LEU A 434 6.49 -0.09 -25.27
CA LEU A 434 7.57 0.24 -24.33
C LEU A 434 8.28 -1.05 -23.94
N GLY A 435 9.62 -1.01 -23.93
CA GLY A 435 10.43 -2.09 -23.39
C GLY A 435 11.52 -1.54 -22.49
N TYR A 436 11.89 -2.28 -21.43
CA TYR A 436 13.08 -1.93 -20.65
C TYR A 436 13.88 -3.15 -20.22
N LEU A 437 15.16 -2.90 -19.97
CA LEU A 437 16.08 -3.79 -19.28
C LEU A 437 16.58 -3.11 -18.02
N GLU A 438 16.48 -3.79 -16.88
CA GLU A 438 16.94 -3.30 -15.58
C GLU A 438 17.87 -4.32 -14.94
N GLY A 439 19.10 -3.90 -14.65
CA GLY A 439 20.09 -4.69 -13.90
C GLY A 439 20.23 -4.17 -12.48
N GLY A 440 20.26 -5.07 -11.51
CA GLY A 440 20.41 -4.77 -10.09
C GLY A 440 21.50 -5.59 -9.42
N TRP A 441 22.20 -4.94 -8.49
CA TRP A 441 23.22 -5.54 -7.64
C TRP A 441 22.97 -5.15 -6.19
N LYS A 442 22.78 -6.14 -5.32
CA LYS A 442 22.38 -5.97 -3.91
C LYS A 442 23.37 -6.67 -2.97
N PRO A 443 24.61 -6.19 -2.82
CA PRO A 443 25.52 -6.71 -1.80
C PRO A 443 25.07 -6.32 -0.40
N PRO A 444 25.59 -6.98 0.65
CA PRO A 444 25.40 -6.51 2.02
C PRO A 444 25.78 -5.03 2.14
N GLY A 445 24.83 -4.20 2.60
CA GLY A 445 25.02 -2.77 2.87
C GLY A 445 24.93 -1.80 1.72
N GLY A 446 24.68 -2.28 0.53
CA GLY A 446 24.51 -1.44 -0.63
C GLY A 446 23.48 -1.98 -1.61
N SER A 447 23.13 -1.15 -2.57
CA SER A 447 22.37 -1.56 -3.74
C SER A 447 22.67 -0.63 -4.89
N GLY A 448 22.74 -1.17 -6.09
CA GLY A 448 22.91 -0.41 -7.33
C GLY A 448 21.94 -0.94 -8.39
N TRP A 449 21.35 -0.04 -9.17
CA TRP A 449 20.44 -0.38 -10.24
C TRP A 449 20.65 0.51 -11.44
N LEU A 450 20.55 -0.07 -12.61
CA LEU A 450 20.60 0.64 -13.88
C LEU A 450 19.44 0.15 -14.75
N ARG A 451 18.66 1.08 -15.34
CA ARG A 451 17.58 0.77 -16.28
C ARG A 451 17.75 1.57 -17.55
N LEU A 452 17.58 0.88 -18.67
CA LEU A 452 17.38 1.47 -19.99
C LEU A 452 15.96 1.16 -20.46
N THR A 453 15.20 2.19 -20.80
CA THR A 453 13.85 2.09 -21.34
C THR A 453 13.83 2.66 -22.76
N LEU A 454 13.22 1.94 -23.69
CA LEU A 454 12.95 2.39 -25.06
C LEU A 454 11.44 2.40 -25.27
N PHE A 455 10.92 3.39 -25.98
CA PHE A 455 9.48 3.48 -26.23
C PHE A 455 9.16 4.17 -27.53
N SER A 456 8.03 3.77 -28.13
CA SER A 456 7.39 4.43 -29.27
C SER A 456 5.88 4.37 -29.05
N ILE A 457 5.29 5.50 -28.67
CA ILE A 457 3.89 5.63 -28.23
C ILE A 457 3.34 6.89 -28.89
N PRO A 458 2.33 6.78 -29.76
CA PRO A 458 1.95 7.88 -30.67
C PRO A 458 1.59 9.18 -29.98
N ASP A 459 0.81 9.12 -28.89
CA ASP A 459 0.28 10.31 -28.24
C ASP A 459 0.10 10.17 -26.71
N TRP A 460 -0.43 11.21 -26.11
CA TRP A 460 -0.71 11.25 -24.67
C TRP A 460 -1.85 10.31 -24.24
N GLN A 461 -2.81 10.00 -25.09
CA GLN A 461 -3.94 9.12 -24.74
C GLN A 461 -3.45 7.69 -24.56
N ALA A 462 -2.58 7.23 -25.46
CA ALA A 462 -1.96 5.91 -25.40
C ALA A 462 -0.81 5.79 -24.39
N ARG A 463 -0.48 6.85 -23.62
CA ARG A 463 0.67 6.85 -22.68
C ARG A 463 0.73 5.61 -21.80
N ILE A 464 1.95 5.12 -21.59
CA ILE A 464 2.26 4.02 -20.69
C ILE A 464 2.94 4.59 -19.44
N TYR A 465 2.45 4.19 -18.27
CA TYR A 465 3.10 4.46 -17.00
C TYR A 465 4.01 3.28 -16.63
N SER A 466 5.20 3.55 -16.14
CA SER A 466 6.11 2.50 -15.67
C SER A 466 6.77 2.94 -14.37
N TYR A 467 6.59 2.13 -13.33
CA TYR A 467 7.24 2.35 -12.04
C TYR A 467 8.76 2.25 -12.18
N GLU A 468 9.47 3.22 -11.65
CA GLU A 468 10.93 3.24 -11.55
C GLU A 468 11.38 3.18 -10.09
N ARG A 469 12.48 2.49 -9.83
CA ARG A 469 13.05 2.42 -8.48
C ARG A 469 13.44 3.80 -7.98
N ASP A 470 13.17 4.01 -6.68
CA ASP A 470 13.47 5.26 -6.01
C ASP A 470 13.94 5.00 -4.57
N ALA A 471 14.37 6.03 -3.87
CA ALA A 471 14.68 5.95 -2.46
C ALA A 471 13.43 5.57 -1.63
N PRO A 472 13.59 4.90 -0.48
CA PRO A 472 12.47 4.50 0.37
C PRO A 472 11.52 5.66 0.69
N GLY A 473 10.22 5.39 0.60
CA GLY A 473 9.20 6.41 0.77
C GLY A 473 9.09 7.41 -0.37
N ASN A 474 9.70 7.14 -1.53
CA ASN A 474 9.46 7.87 -2.77
C ASN A 474 8.71 6.99 -3.77
N PHE A 475 7.96 7.65 -4.61
CA PHE A 475 7.20 6.98 -5.66
C PHE A 475 7.40 7.70 -6.99
N THR A 476 8.03 7.03 -7.96
CA THR A 476 8.29 7.60 -9.27
C THR A 476 7.70 6.72 -10.35
N VAL A 477 6.72 7.28 -11.07
CA VAL A 477 6.01 6.62 -12.17
C VAL A 477 5.92 7.60 -13.34
N PRO A 478 6.97 7.70 -14.18
CA PRO A 478 6.94 8.53 -15.36
C PRO A 478 5.89 8.04 -16.36
N ALA A 479 5.27 9.00 -17.06
CA ALA A 479 4.42 8.78 -18.22
C ALA A 479 5.29 8.84 -19.48
N TYR A 480 5.26 7.75 -20.26
CA TYR A 480 5.95 7.62 -21.52
C TYR A 480 5.01 7.84 -22.70
N TYR A 481 5.34 8.76 -23.58
CA TYR A 481 4.65 9.02 -24.86
C TYR A 481 5.60 9.73 -25.83
N GLY A 482 5.31 9.67 -27.12
CA GLY A 482 6.25 9.99 -28.19
C GLY A 482 7.19 8.81 -28.49
N THR A 483 8.26 9.07 -29.21
CA THR A 483 9.35 8.10 -29.45
C THR A 483 10.59 8.57 -28.73
N GLY A 484 11.27 7.67 -28.00
CA GLY A 484 12.43 8.07 -27.23
C GLY A 484 13.01 6.99 -26.34
N PHE A 485 13.81 7.44 -25.39
CA PHE A 485 14.47 6.57 -24.41
C PHE A 485 14.54 7.22 -23.03
N SER A 486 14.70 6.40 -22.00
CA SER A 486 15.02 6.85 -20.65
C SER A 486 16.15 6.00 -20.06
N VAL A 487 17.04 6.65 -19.33
CA VAL A 487 18.05 5.98 -18.52
C VAL A 487 17.85 6.37 -17.07
N MET A 488 17.87 5.39 -16.17
CA MET A 488 17.79 5.59 -14.73
C MET A 488 18.92 4.83 -14.04
N ALA A 489 19.66 5.53 -13.18
CA ALA A 489 20.63 4.94 -12.27
C ALA A 489 20.23 5.23 -10.83
N TYR A 490 20.37 4.23 -9.98
CA TYR A 490 20.04 4.32 -8.56
C TYR A 490 21.11 3.62 -7.73
N ALA A 491 21.50 4.25 -6.63
CA ALA A 491 22.40 3.65 -5.65
C ALA A 491 21.94 3.96 -4.22
N GLY A 492 22.13 3.01 -3.33
CA GLY A 492 21.79 3.12 -1.92
C GLY A 492 22.87 2.50 -1.04
N TRP A 493 23.15 3.15 0.08
CA TRP A 493 24.10 2.69 1.09
C TRP A 493 23.49 2.79 2.48
N LYS A 494 23.89 1.86 3.36
CA LYS A 494 23.47 1.80 4.77
C LYS A 494 24.68 1.61 5.66
N TRP A 495 24.80 2.45 6.68
CA TRP A 495 25.85 2.35 7.71
C TRP A 495 25.20 2.25 9.09
N ARG A 496 25.72 1.35 9.92
CA ARG A 496 25.36 1.27 11.33
C ARG A 496 26.46 1.90 12.17
N LEU A 497 26.14 3.00 12.85
CA LEU A 497 27.02 3.76 13.72
C LEU A 497 26.53 3.60 15.16
N ARG A 498 27.05 2.65 15.92
CA ARG A 498 26.61 2.32 17.29
C ARG A 498 25.09 2.16 17.39
N ARG A 499 24.36 3.23 17.76
CA ARG A 499 22.89 3.24 17.94
C ARG A 499 22.13 3.92 16.80
N THR A 500 22.83 4.44 15.81
CA THR A 500 22.23 5.18 14.70
C THR A 500 22.46 4.44 13.40
N THR A 501 21.42 4.28 12.59
CA THR A 501 21.50 3.77 11.22
C THR A 501 21.40 4.95 10.27
N LEU A 502 22.45 5.16 9.46
CA LEU A 502 22.44 6.14 8.37
C LEU A 502 22.21 5.42 7.05
N LYS A 503 21.36 5.99 6.22
CA LYS A 503 21.05 5.48 4.87
C LYS A 503 21.17 6.65 3.89
N LEU A 504 21.91 6.47 2.81
CA LEU A 504 22.07 7.45 1.74
C LEU A 504 21.59 6.86 0.43
N TYR A 505 20.82 7.61 -0.32
CA TYR A 505 20.29 7.20 -1.61
C TYR A 505 20.54 8.28 -2.64
N LEU A 506 20.95 7.86 -3.83
CA LEU A 506 21.17 8.71 -4.99
C LEU A 506 20.41 8.12 -6.18
N ARG A 507 19.63 8.92 -6.86
CA ARG A 507 18.95 8.55 -8.09
C ARG A 507 19.16 9.62 -9.15
N GLY A 508 19.71 9.22 -10.31
CA GLY A 508 19.79 10.02 -11.51
C GLY A 508 18.87 9.44 -12.58
N SER A 509 18.23 10.29 -13.37
CA SER A 509 17.45 9.86 -14.54
C SER A 509 17.51 10.89 -15.65
N TYR A 510 17.41 10.40 -16.88
CA TYR A 510 17.25 11.23 -18.07
C TYR A 510 16.20 10.61 -18.98
N LEU A 511 15.22 11.40 -19.40
CA LEU A 511 14.15 10.98 -20.30
C LEU A 511 14.17 11.91 -21.52
N TYR A 512 14.32 11.33 -22.71
CA TYR A 512 14.18 11.99 -23.99
C TYR A 512 12.93 11.47 -24.71
N SER A 513 12.16 12.37 -25.32
CA SER A 513 11.00 12.06 -26.14
C SER A 513 10.86 13.07 -27.26
N THR A 514 10.41 12.62 -28.43
CA THR A 514 10.09 13.51 -29.57
C THR A 514 8.91 14.46 -29.31
N LYS A 515 8.09 14.19 -28.28
CA LYS A 515 6.88 14.96 -27.95
C LYS A 515 7.05 15.88 -26.73
N LYS A 516 8.23 15.89 -26.08
CA LYS A 516 8.52 16.76 -24.94
C LYS A 516 10.03 17.03 -24.80
N PRO A 517 10.41 18.17 -24.21
CA PRO A 517 11.82 18.46 -23.95
C PRO A 517 12.48 17.37 -23.10
N GLY A 518 13.78 17.15 -23.30
CA GLY A 518 14.57 16.23 -22.48
C GLY A 518 14.48 16.62 -20.99
N GLN A 519 14.26 15.65 -20.14
CA GLN A 519 14.06 15.82 -18.69
C GLN A 519 15.16 15.11 -17.92
N ALA A 520 16.01 15.87 -17.25
CA ALA A 520 16.96 15.33 -16.27
C ALA A 520 16.33 15.36 -14.88
N GLY A 521 16.56 14.30 -14.11
CA GLY A 521 16.17 14.18 -12.72
C GLY A 521 17.34 13.78 -11.84
N LEU A 522 17.52 14.45 -10.71
CA LEU A 522 18.46 14.06 -9.67
C LEU A 522 17.75 14.10 -8.33
N LYS A 523 17.89 13.02 -7.55
CA LYS A 523 17.38 12.95 -6.19
C LYS A 523 18.46 12.44 -5.25
N LEU A 524 18.59 13.11 -4.12
CA LEU A 524 19.43 12.70 -3.00
C LEU A 524 18.55 12.55 -1.77
N GLN A 525 18.66 11.44 -1.06
CA GLN A 525 17.95 11.25 0.21
C GLN A 525 18.89 10.72 1.29
N LEU A 526 18.91 11.40 2.42
CA LEU A 526 19.59 10.97 3.63
C LEU A 526 18.55 10.61 4.69
N MET A 527 18.71 9.46 5.31
CA MET A 527 17.86 9.01 6.41
C MET A 527 18.72 8.68 7.62
N ALA A 528 18.25 9.04 8.80
CA ALA A 528 18.89 8.71 10.07
C ALA A 528 17.84 8.16 11.03
N ASP A 529 18.04 6.92 11.50
CA ASP A 529 17.17 6.23 12.45
C ASP A 529 17.99 5.89 13.72
N ARG A 530 17.43 6.22 14.92
CA ARG A 530 18.05 5.92 16.22
C ARG A 530 17.07 5.32 17.20
#